data_ef869da8acd1d8aa7d1dcf878d301cf1
#
_entry.id   ef869da8acd1d8aa7d1dcf878d301cf1
#
_cell.length_a   1.000
_cell.length_b   1.000
_cell.length_c   1.000
_cell.angle_alpha   90.00
_cell.angle_beta   90.00
_cell.angle_gamma   90.00
#
_symmetry.space_group_name_H-M   'P 1'
#
loop_
_entity.id
_entity.type
_entity.pdbx_description
1 polymer ?
#
loop_
_entity_poly.entity_id
_entity_poly.type
_entity_poly.pdbx_seq_one_letter_code
_entity_poly.pdbx_strand_id
1 'polypeptide(L)'
;MNLAEAVKLKSILKSKFHEYTSELHRSAFITTEKNQTIVTSNRTMEEIHNDLNRVRKDIRTLDRLVYEANVANTVSFEDEQLTLVEAIEFASQLRESAASYRMFGENEKEEIQHGYGDTVLYRIAQFDPALYREKAEQLEKQAHRLSNAINAKNYSITIAFDDSMYF
;
A
#
# COMPACT_ATOMS: atom_id res chain seq x y z
N MET A 1 -12.21 6.55 16.03
CA MET A 1 -12.25 5.97 14.66
C MET A 1 -11.98 4.47 14.68
N ASN A 2 -12.35 3.73 13.63
CA ASN A 2 -11.93 2.33 13.47
C ASN A 2 -10.59 2.21 12.73
N LEU A 3 -10.00 1.00 12.71
CA LEU A 3 -8.69 0.77 12.09
C LEU A 3 -8.72 1.02 10.56
N ALA A 4 -9.83 0.72 9.87
CA ALA A 4 -9.96 1.01 8.43
C ALA A 4 -9.96 2.53 8.16
N GLU A 5 -10.63 3.32 9.00
CA GLU A 5 -10.59 4.79 8.95
C GLU A 5 -9.19 5.33 9.27
N ALA A 6 -8.50 4.74 10.25
CA ALA A 6 -7.13 5.11 10.60
C ALA A 6 -6.16 4.90 9.42
N VAL A 7 -6.26 3.78 8.71
CA VAL A 7 -5.46 3.51 7.51
C VAL A 7 -5.76 4.53 6.41
N LYS A 8 -7.03 4.91 6.22
CA LYS A 8 -7.43 5.95 5.26
C LYS A 8 -6.89 7.33 5.66
N LEU A 9 -7.02 7.69 6.95
CA LEU A 9 -6.49 8.95 7.48
C LEU A 9 -4.98 9.07 7.29
N LYS A 10 -4.24 7.99 7.46
CA LYS A 10 -2.79 7.97 7.19
C LYS A 10 -2.46 8.42 5.76
N SER A 11 -3.24 8.02 4.76
CA SER A 11 -3.08 8.48 3.38
C SER A 11 -3.37 9.98 3.23
N ILE A 12 -4.44 10.47 3.89
CA ILE A 12 -4.82 11.90 3.90
C ILE A 12 -3.70 12.73 4.54
N LEU A 13 -3.16 12.29 5.69
CA LEU A 13 -2.07 12.99 6.38
C LEU A 13 -0.79 13.05 5.53
N LYS A 14 -0.46 11.98 4.79
CA LYS A 14 0.66 11.99 3.84
C LYS A 14 0.45 13.02 2.72
N SER A 15 -0.76 13.10 2.18
CA SER A 15 -1.10 14.12 1.17
C SER A 15 -0.98 15.54 1.73
N LYS A 16 -1.50 15.80 2.93
CA LYS A 16 -1.35 17.10 3.62
C LYS A 16 0.13 17.45 3.91
N PHE A 17 0.93 16.46 4.29
CA PHE A 17 2.37 16.64 4.48
C PHE A 17 3.05 17.14 3.18
N HIS A 18 2.74 16.54 2.04
CA HIS A 18 3.27 16.96 0.75
C HIS A 18 2.76 18.34 0.33
N GLU A 19 1.48 18.62 0.59
CA GLU A 19 0.88 19.94 0.32
C GLU A 19 1.58 21.05 1.11
N TYR A 20 1.69 20.92 2.43
CA TYR A 20 2.37 21.91 3.28
C TYR A 20 3.86 22.02 2.98
N THR A 21 4.53 20.93 2.63
CA THR A 21 5.93 21.01 2.19
C THR A 21 6.06 21.81 0.90
N SER A 22 5.17 21.60 -0.06
CA SER A 22 5.16 22.35 -1.32
C SER A 22 4.79 23.83 -1.10
N GLU A 23 3.85 24.12 -0.19
CA GLU A 23 3.48 25.47 0.19
C GLU A 23 4.67 26.19 0.84
N LEU A 24 5.38 25.54 1.77
CA LEU A 24 6.57 26.06 2.42
C LEU A 24 7.64 26.46 1.41
N HIS A 25 7.92 25.59 0.43
CA HIS A 25 8.91 25.87 -0.62
C HIS A 25 8.49 27.05 -1.51
N ARG A 26 7.21 27.16 -1.88
CA ARG A 26 6.70 28.26 -2.70
C ARG A 26 6.70 29.60 -1.96
N SER A 27 6.45 29.57 -0.66
CA SER A 27 6.39 30.78 0.18
C SER A 27 7.76 31.28 0.63
N ALA A 28 8.82 30.48 0.44
CA ALA A 28 10.16 30.80 0.91
C ALA A 28 10.82 31.95 0.16
N PHE A 29 10.48 32.18 -1.11
CA PHE A 29 11.11 33.17 -1.95
C PHE A 29 10.08 33.91 -2.82
N ILE A 30 10.25 35.23 -2.93
CA ILE A 30 9.47 36.06 -3.84
C ILE A 30 10.45 36.74 -4.81
N THR A 31 10.15 36.67 -6.10
CA THR A 31 10.86 37.41 -7.13
C THR A 31 10.07 38.66 -7.45
N THR A 32 10.70 39.86 -7.27
CA THR A 32 10.06 41.15 -7.50
C THR A 32 11.06 42.12 -8.15
N GLU A 33 10.58 43.12 -8.85
CA GLU A 33 11.39 44.22 -9.34
C GLU A 33 11.81 45.16 -8.20
N LYS A 34 12.92 45.82 -8.39
CA LYS A 34 13.41 46.81 -7.41
C LYS A 34 12.37 47.93 -7.24
N ASN A 35 11.96 48.19 -6.00
CA ASN A 35 10.97 49.21 -5.58
C ASN A 35 9.49 48.83 -5.84
N GLN A 36 9.17 47.61 -6.20
CA GLN A 36 7.77 47.17 -6.19
C GLN A 36 7.30 46.77 -4.78
N THR A 37 6.01 46.95 -4.52
CA THR A 37 5.39 46.46 -3.28
C THR A 37 5.33 44.95 -3.29
N ILE A 38 5.92 44.29 -2.29
CA ILE A 38 5.87 42.87 -2.14
C ILE A 38 4.48 42.44 -1.65
N VAL A 39 3.79 41.65 -2.45
CA VAL A 39 2.55 40.98 -2.03
C VAL A 39 2.96 39.68 -1.34
N THR A 40 2.87 39.66 -0.02
CA THR A 40 3.14 38.43 0.77
C THR A 40 2.03 37.42 0.62
N SER A 41 2.34 36.16 0.80
CA SER A 41 1.33 35.10 0.87
C SER A 41 0.40 35.32 2.07
N ASN A 42 -0.86 34.81 2.00
CA ASN A 42 -1.83 34.95 3.08
C ASN A 42 -1.42 34.22 4.39
N ARG A 43 -0.41 33.34 4.31
CA ARG A 43 0.11 32.58 5.45
C ARG A 43 1.61 32.80 5.59
N THR A 44 2.05 32.94 6.82
CA THR A 44 3.47 33.07 7.15
C THR A 44 4.20 31.73 7.07
N MET A 45 5.50 31.77 6.85
CA MET A 45 6.36 30.58 6.89
C MET A 45 6.25 29.82 8.23
N GLU A 46 6.08 30.57 9.33
CA GLU A 46 5.96 30.01 10.67
C GLU A 46 4.64 29.23 10.84
N GLU A 47 3.52 29.76 10.37
CA GLU A 47 2.22 29.06 10.39
C GLU A 47 2.27 27.77 9.58
N ILE A 48 2.84 27.81 8.37
CA ILE A 48 3.00 26.62 7.52
C ILE A 48 3.90 25.57 8.23
N HIS A 49 4.98 26.04 8.86
CA HIS A 49 5.91 25.14 9.58
C HIS A 49 5.25 24.48 10.79
N ASN A 50 4.42 25.23 11.51
CA ASN A 50 3.67 24.71 12.67
C ASN A 50 2.66 23.63 12.23
N ASP A 51 1.92 23.88 11.14
CA ASP A 51 1.01 22.89 10.58
C ASP A 51 1.74 21.63 10.07
N LEU A 52 2.88 21.82 9.41
CA LEU A 52 3.73 20.73 8.94
C LEU A 52 4.23 19.87 10.11
N ASN A 53 4.67 20.50 11.21
CA ASN A 53 5.14 19.78 12.40
C ASN A 53 4.01 19.03 13.11
N ARG A 54 2.80 19.60 13.15
CA ARG A 54 1.61 18.93 13.67
C ARG A 54 1.30 17.66 12.85
N VAL A 55 1.19 17.80 11.54
CA VAL A 55 0.92 16.65 10.65
C VAL A 55 2.00 15.56 10.79
N ARG A 56 3.28 15.93 10.89
CA ARG A 56 4.36 14.96 11.15
C ARG A 56 4.18 14.20 12.46
N LYS A 57 3.76 14.89 13.52
CA LYS A 57 3.49 14.27 14.82
C LYS A 57 2.32 13.29 14.70
N ASP A 58 1.24 13.72 14.05
CA ASP A 58 0.02 12.93 13.89
C ASP A 58 0.27 11.67 13.05
N ILE A 59 1.07 11.77 11.97
CA ILE A 59 1.50 10.60 11.18
C ILE A 59 2.22 9.58 12.09
N ARG A 60 3.20 10.03 12.90
CA ARG A 60 3.95 9.11 13.79
C ARG A 60 3.05 8.47 14.85
N THR A 61 2.14 9.24 15.41
CA THR A 61 1.19 8.74 16.43
C THR A 61 0.24 7.72 15.81
N LEU A 62 -0.33 8.03 14.67
CA LEU A 62 -1.25 7.16 13.96
C LEU A 62 -0.57 5.86 13.49
N ASP A 63 0.67 5.96 12.96
CA ASP A 63 1.46 4.80 12.58
C ASP A 63 1.68 3.84 13.75
N ARG A 64 2.09 4.36 14.91
CA ARG A 64 2.27 3.55 16.12
C ARG A 64 0.98 2.83 16.50
N LEU A 65 -0.15 3.55 16.56
CA LEU A 65 -1.45 2.97 16.93
C LEU A 65 -1.91 1.89 15.95
N VAL A 66 -1.70 2.11 14.63
CA VAL A 66 -2.01 1.12 13.60
C VAL A 66 -1.13 -0.12 13.75
N TYR A 67 0.16 0.04 14.00
CA TYR A 67 1.07 -1.11 14.21
C TYR A 67 0.69 -1.90 15.47
N GLU A 68 0.43 -1.21 16.59
CA GLU A 68 -0.02 -1.84 17.83
C GLU A 68 -1.31 -2.64 17.61
N ALA A 69 -2.28 -2.05 16.92
CA ALA A 69 -3.53 -2.72 16.59
C ALA A 69 -3.34 -3.96 15.70
N ASN A 70 -2.46 -3.87 14.71
CA ASN A 70 -2.18 -4.98 13.79
C ASN A 70 -1.47 -6.16 14.49
N VAL A 71 -0.63 -5.89 15.48
CA VAL A 71 0.03 -6.93 16.27
C VAL A 71 -0.90 -7.53 17.32
N ALA A 72 -1.76 -6.72 17.93
CA ALA A 72 -2.62 -7.14 19.03
C ALA A 72 -3.89 -7.90 18.60
N ASN A 73 -4.26 -7.82 17.32
CA ASN A 73 -5.51 -8.42 16.82
C ASN A 73 -5.23 -9.55 15.82
N THR A 74 -6.10 -10.55 15.84
CA THR A 74 -6.00 -11.74 14.99
C THR A 74 -7.20 -11.93 14.09
N VAL A 75 -7.00 -12.67 13.01
CA VAL A 75 -8.03 -13.24 12.14
C VAL A 75 -7.84 -14.75 12.04
N SER A 76 -8.95 -15.48 11.91
CA SER A 76 -8.92 -16.90 11.59
C SER A 76 -8.94 -17.06 10.07
N PHE A 77 -8.00 -17.81 9.55
CA PHE A 77 -7.96 -18.15 8.13
C PHE A 77 -7.55 -19.61 7.97
N GLU A 78 -8.41 -20.39 7.31
CA GLU A 78 -8.29 -21.84 7.26
C GLU A 78 -8.16 -22.41 8.69
N ASP A 79 -7.13 -23.15 9.00
CA ASP A 79 -6.91 -23.76 10.32
C ASP A 79 -5.95 -22.96 11.21
N GLU A 80 -5.61 -21.72 10.82
CA GLU A 80 -4.64 -20.89 11.52
C GLU A 80 -5.27 -19.64 12.15
N GLN A 81 -4.69 -19.20 13.27
CA GLN A 81 -4.93 -17.90 13.89
C GLN A 81 -3.74 -16.99 13.60
N LEU A 82 -3.93 -16.03 12.71
CA LEU A 82 -2.89 -15.09 12.28
C LEU A 82 -3.10 -13.73 12.93
N THR A 83 -2.05 -13.07 13.39
CA THR A 83 -2.12 -11.63 13.67
C THR A 83 -2.44 -10.88 12.37
N LEU A 84 -2.99 -9.66 12.46
CA LEU A 84 -3.25 -8.88 11.25
C LEU A 84 -1.97 -8.61 10.46
N VAL A 85 -0.83 -8.45 11.12
CA VAL A 85 0.48 -8.31 10.44
C VAL A 85 0.80 -9.55 9.61
N GLU A 86 0.70 -10.75 10.21
CA GLU A 86 0.94 -12.01 9.49
C GLU A 86 -0.07 -12.22 8.36
N ALA A 87 -1.34 -11.94 8.62
CA ALA A 87 -2.40 -12.08 7.62
C ALA A 87 -2.21 -11.15 6.40
N ILE A 88 -1.77 -9.90 6.62
CA ILE A 88 -1.48 -8.95 5.55
C ILE A 88 -0.31 -9.44 4.70
N GLU A 89 0.77 -9.89 5.34
CA GLU A 89 1.94 -10.46 4.65
C GLU A 89 1.56 -11.74 3.90
N PHE A 90 0.84 -12.64 4.52
CA PHE A 90 0.39 -13.87 3.88
C PHE A 90 -0.50 -13.60 2.66
N ALA A 91 -1.42 -12.64 2.74
CA ALA A 91 -2.22 -12.22 1.58
C ALA A 91 -1.35 -11.65 0.43
N SER A 92 -0.22 -11.00 0.74
CA SER A 92 0.76 -10.55 -0.27
C SER A 92 1.46 -11.74 -0.93
N GLN A 93 1.96 -12.68 -0.14
CA GLN A 93 2.65 -13.89 -0.61
C GLN A 93 1.73 -14.78 -1.48
N LEU A 94 0.45 -14.90 -1.12
CA LEU A 94 -0.54 -15.60 -1.94
C LEU A 94 -0.70 -14.95 -3.32
N ARG A 95 -0.76 -13.61 -3.39
CA ARG A 95 -0.87 -12.88 -4.67
C ARG A 95 0.39 -13.02 -5.52
N GLU A 96 1.57 -12.91 -4.91
CA GLU A 96 2.86 -13.08 -5.60
C GLU A 96 2.99 -14.50 -6.16
N SER A 97 2.61 -15.52 -5.37
CA SER A 97 2.60 -16.91 -5.82
C SER A 97 1.59 -17.13 -6.95
N ALA A 98 0.40 -16.53 -6.85
CA ALA A 98 -0.62 -16.60 -7.89
C ALA A 98 -0.13 -15.97 -9.21
N ALA A 99 0.53 -14.81 -9.12
CA ALA A 99 1.11 -14.13 -10.30
C ALA A 99 2.19 -14.99 -10.96
N SER A 100 3.09 -15.60 -10.18
CA SER A 100 4.14 -16.49 -10.68
C SER A 100 3.54 -17.74 -11.34
N TYR A 101 2.52 -18.34 -10.73
CA TYR A 101 1.87 -19.54 -11.28
C TYR A 101 1.04 -19.20 -12.53
N ARG A 102 0.43 -18.03 -12.60
CA ARG A 102 -0.24 -17.53 -13.81
C ARG A 102 0.74 -17.41 -14.95
N MET A 103 1.92 -16.80 -14.72
CA MET A 103 2.98 -16.69 -15.73
C MET A 103 3.42 -18.06 -16.24
N PHE A 104 3.53 -19.07 -15.37
CA PHE A 104 3.82 -20.44 -15.79
C PHE A 104 2.66 -21.03 -16.60
N GLY A 105 1.42 -20.80 -16.18
CA GLY A 105 0.22 -21.29 -16.84
C GLY A 105 -0.05 -20.67 -18.23
N GLU A 106 0.50 -19.51 -18.52
CA GLU A 106 0.39 -18.83 -19.83
C GLU A 106 1.31 -19.45 -20.91
N ASN A 107 2.31 -20.24 -20.51
CA ASN A 107 3.21 -20.90 -21.46
C ASN A 107 2.56 -22.13 -22.11
N GLU A 108 3.03 -22.47 -23.29
CA GLU A 108 2.75 -23.75 -23.91
C GLU A 108 3.63 -24.88 -23.35
N LYS A 109 3.17 -26.12 -23.49
CA LYS A 109 3.95 -27.27 -23.04
C LYS A 109 5.26 -27.42 -23.83
N GLU A 110 5.21 -27.07 -25.12
CA GLU A 110 6.34 -27.11 -26.04
C GLU A 110 6.25 -25.93 -27.01
N GLU A 111 7.34 -25.20 -27.17
CA GLU A 111 7.43 -24.01 -28.03
C GLU A 111 8.70 -24.11 -28.90
N ILE A 112 8.54 -23.87 -30.19
CA ILE A 112 9.66 -23.84 -31.13
C ILE A 112 10.43 -22.53 -30.93
N GLN A 113 11.75 -22.67 -30.71
CA GLN A 113 12.66 -21.54 -30.67
C GLN A 113 13.56 -21.55 -31.90
N HIS A 114 13.82 -20.37 -32.45
CA HIS A 114 14.77 -20.22 -33.54
C HIS A 114 16.20 -20.43 -33.02
N GLY A 115 16.84 -21.49 -33.53
CA GLY A 115 18.27 -21.76 -33.29
C GLY A 115 19.19 -20.99 -34.27
N TYR A 116 20.49 -21.14 -34.09
CA TYR A 116 21.48 -20.64 -35.05
C TYR A 116 21.58 -21.60 -36.25
N GLY A 117 21.42 -21.09 -37.47
CA GLY A 117 21.41 -21.87 -38.70
C GLY A 117 20.16 -22.71 -38.88
N ASP A 118 20.29 -23.91 -39.45
CA ASP A 118 19.17 -24.82 -39.75
C ASP A 118 18.71 -25.67 -38.53
N THR A 119 19.23 -25.38 -37.34
CA THR A 119 18.90 -26.14 -36.12
C THR A 119 17.60 -25.60 -35.50
N VAL A 120 16.61 -26.46 -35.37
CA VAL A 120 15.35 -26.18 -34.65
C VAL A 120 15.55 -26.55 -33.17
N LEU A 121 15.36 -25.57 -32.28
CA LEU A 121 15.39 -25.77 -30.83
C LEU A 121 13.94 -25.80 -30.30
N TYR A 122 13.73 -26.58 -29.25
CA TYR A 122 12.45 -26.63 -28.55
C TYR A 122 12.65 -26.19 -27.10
N ARG A 123 11.78 -25.28 -26.66
CA ARG A 123 11.62 -24.94 -25.26
C ARG A 123 10.51 -25.80 -24.69
N ILE A 124 10.83 -26.70 -23.76
CA ILE A 124 9.90 -27.66 -23.19
C ILE A 124 9.66 -27.29 -21.73
N ALA A 125 8.40 -27.04 -21.37
CA ALA A 125 8.01 -26.81 -19.99
C ALA A 125 8.22 -28.07 -19.14
N GLN A 126 8.97 -27.96 -18.05
CA GLN A 126 9.21 -29.07 -17.10
C GLN A 126 8.03 -29.26 -16.11
N PHE A 127 6.90 -28.61 -16.38
CA PHE A 127 5.68 -28.60 -15.60
C PHE A 127 4.46 -28.70 -16.53
N ASP A 128 3.27 -28.88 -15.96
CA ASP A 128 2.01 -28.81 -16.68
C ASP A 128 1.44 -27.38 -16.58
N PRO A 129 1.38 -26.60 -17.69
CA PRO A 129 0.83 -25.25 -17.67
C PRO A 129 -0.64 -25.19 -17.24
N ALA A 130 -1.47 -26.19 -17.59
CA ALA A 130 -2.87 -26.22 -17.19
C ALA A 130 -3.02 -26.33 -15.67
N LEU A 131 -2.23 -27.20 -15.04
CA LEU A 131 -2.22 -27.37 -13.59
C LEU A 131 -1.78 -26.08 -12.87
N TYR A 132 -0.82 -25.33 -13.43
CA TYR A 132 -0.37 -24.07 -12.85
C TYR A 132 -1.41 -22.94 -13.00
N ARG A 133 -2.23 -22.94 -14.06
CA ARG A 133 -3.40 -22.06 -14.16
C ARG A 133 -4.41 -22.30 -13.05
N GLU A 134 -4.77 -23.57 -12.83
CA GLU A 134 -5.69 -23.95 -11.74
C GLU A 134 -5.14 -23.52 -10.36
N LYS A 135 -3.85 -23.78 -10.11
CA LYS A 135 -3.20 -23.36 -8.86
C LYS A 135 -3.20 -21.85 -8.68
N ALA A 136 -2.96 -21.07 -9.75
CA ALA A 136 -3.02 -19.62 -9.70
C ALA A 136 -4.41 -19.12 -9.29
N GLU A 137 -5.47 -19.68 -9.88
CA GLU A 137 -6.85 -19.33 -9.53
C GLU A 137 -7.21 -19.69 -8.08
N GLN A 138 -6.71 -20.81 -7.57
CA GLN A 138 -6.93 -21.21 -6.18
C GLN A 138 -6.26 -20.22 -5.21
N LEU A 139 -5.00 -19.86 -5.46
CA LEU A 139 -4.27 -18.89 -4.64
C LEU A 139 -4.91 -17.50 -4.67
N GLU A 140 -5.45 -17.07 -5.81
CA GLU A 140 -6.20 -15.81 -5.90
C GLU A 140 -7.46 -15.84 -5.05
N LYS A 141 -8.22 -16.92 -5.10
CA LYS A 141 -9.41 -17.08 -4.26
C LYS A 141 -9.05 -17.05 -2.77
N GLN A 142 -7.96 -17.70 -2.37
CA GLN A 142 -7.45 -17.65 -0.99
C GLN A 142 -7.05 -16.23 -0.59
N ALA A 143 -6.28 -15.53 -1.44
CA ALA A 143 -5.87 -14.15 -1.18
C ALA A 143 -7.07 -13.19 -1.04
N HIS A 144 -8.12 -13.36 -1.85
CA HIS A 144 -9.35 -12.58 -1.73
C HIS A 144 -10.11 -12.88 -0.43
N ARG A 145 -10.24 -14.15 -0.04
CA ARG A 145 -10.89 -14.53 1.22
C ARG A 145 -10.17 -13.96 2.43
N LEU A 146 -8.85 -14.09 2.46
CA LEU A 146 -8.03 -13.53 3.54
C LEU A 146 -8.13 -12.00 3.60
N SER A 147 -8.08 -11.32 2.45
CA SER A 147 -8.25 -9.87 2.39
C SER A 147 -9.62 -9.40 2.90
N ASN A 148 -10.67 -10.15 2.59
CA ASN A 148 -12.01 -9.84 3.10
C ASN A 148 -12.09 -10.03 4.63
N ALA A 149 -11.45 -11.07 5.19
CA ALA A 149 -11.37 -11.29 6.62
C ALA A 149 -10.60 -10.16 7.34
N ILE A 150 -9.46 -9.74 6.79
CA ILE A 150 -8.67 -8.59 7.27
C ILE A 150 -9.54 -7.32 7.26
N ASN A 151 -10.21 -7.03 6.14
CA ASN A 151 -11.05 -5.85 6.02
C ASN A 151 -12.20 -5.84 7.03
N ALA A 152 -12.90 -6.96 7.18
CA ALA A 152 -13.97 -7.10 8.19
C ALA A 152 -13.43 -6.84 9.61
N LYS A 153 -12.25 -7.37 9.93
CA LYS A 153 -11.61 -7.16 11.23
C LYS A 153 -11.24 -5.70 11.44
N ASN A 154 -10.69 -5.01 10.43
CA ASN A 154 -10.32 -3.60 10.49
C ASN A 154 -11.49 -2.68 10.86
N TYR A 155 -12.71 -2.99 10.43
CA TYR A 155 -13.90 -2.22 10.81
C TYR A 155 -14.34 -2.45 12.27
N SER A 156 -13.93 -3.54 12.90
CA SER A 156 -14.30 -3.89 14.27
C SER A 156 -13.32 -3.37 15.34
N ILE A 157 -12.11 -2.96 14.94
CA ILE A 157 -11.04 -2.51 15.85
C ILE A 157 -11.13 -1.00 16.05
N THR A 158 -11.17 -0.55 17.30
CA THR A 158 -11.17 0.88 17.64
C THR A 158 -9.75 1.39 17.85
N ILE A 159 -9.44 2.53 17.23
CA ILE A 159 -8.19 3.28 17.38
C ILE A 159 -8.46 4.56 18.16
N ALA A 160 -7.74 4.75 19.26
CA ALA A 160 -7.84 5.94 20.11
C ALA A 160 -6.99 7.08 19.53
N PHE A 161 -7.50 7.73 18.48
CA PHE A 161 -6.89 8.89 17.84
C PHE A 161 -7.95 9.98 17.66
N ASP A 162 -7.60 11.25 17.95
CA ASP A 162 -8.46 12.39 17.70
C ASP A 162 -8.35 12.80 16.22
N ASP A 163 -9.42 12.55 15.49
CA ASP A 163 -9.55 12.80 14.06
C ASP A 163 -10.38 14.04 13.70
N SER A 164 -10.87 14.77 14.72
CA SER A 164 -11.79 15.91 14.58
C SER A 164 -11.29 17.04 13.68
N MET A 165 -9.97 17.13 13.47
CA MET A 165 -9.35 18.11 12.57
C MET A 165 -9.31 17.64 11.10
N TYR A 166 -9.66 16.40 10.83
CA TYR A 166 -9.45 15.77 9.52
C TYR A 166 -10.74 15.27 8.87
N PHE A 167 -11.80 15.05 9.69
CA PHE A 167 -13.13 14.60 9.27
C PHE A 167 -14.25 15.50 9.82
#